data_6b6a526dd60d435617bf9825d1e7c805
#
_entry.id   6b6a526dd60d435617bf9825d1e7c805
#
_cell.length_a   1.000
_cell.length_b   1.000
_cell.length_c   1.000
_cell.angle_alpha   90.00
_cell.angle_beta   90.00
_cell.angle_gamma   90.00
#
_symmetry.space_group_name_H-M   'P 1'
#
loop_
_entity.id
_entity.type
_entity.pdbx_description
1 polymer ?
#
loop_
_entity_poly.entity_id
_entity_poly.type
_entity_poly.pdbx_seq_one_letter_code
_entity_poly.pdbx_strand_id
1 'polypeptide(L)'
;MRKNCSGQFFLLPNRIFDERLSPNEFIVYSFLVRAKDSAGQSFWSVPMIAKSCSMCASTCRNTLKSLEEKGYIDITQRFFENAQQSNIYTVHQI
;
A
#
# COMPACT_ATOMS: atom_id res chain seq x y z
N MET A 1 -19.77 13.18 12.26
CA MET A 1 -18.86 13.33 12.14
C MET A 1 -17.98 13.41 12.63
N ARG A 2 -17.53 13.61 12.80
CA ARG A 2 -16.56 13.90 13.16
C ARG A 2 -15.81 14.58 13.17
N LYS A 3 -15.39 14.49 13.44
CA LYS A 3 -14.58 15.44 13.52
C LYS A 3 -13.29 15.37 13.08
N ASN A 4 -12.74 16.23 12.47
CA ASN A 4 -11.45 16.22 12.10
C ASN A 4 -10.56 16.55 13.17
N CYS A 5 -9.44 15.87 13.27
CA CYS A 5 -8.43 16.21 14.20
C CYS A 5 -7.19 16.53 13.43
N SER A 6 -6.44 17.47 13.89
CA SER A 6 -5.18 17.81 13.28
C SER A 6 -4.28 16.58 13.21
N GLY A 7 -3.68 16.31 12.08
CA GLY A 7 -2.82 15.17 11.90
C GLY A 7 -3.53 13.89 11.60
N GLN A 8 -4.84 13.94 11.44
CA GLN A 8 -5.65 12.76 11.21
C GLN A 8 -5.91 12.50 9.73
N PHE A 9 -5.19 13.13 8.84
CA PHE A 9 -5.39 12.96 7.41
C PHE A 9 -4.06 12.87 6.70
N PHE A 10 -4.11 12.41 5.47
CA PHE A 10 -2.92 12.32 4.61
C PHE A 10 -3.30 12.81 3.22
N LEU A 11 -2.27 13.02 2.38
CA LEU A 11 -2.48 13.55 1.04
C LEU A 11 -2.44 12.44 0.02
N LEU A 12 -3.40 12.46 -0.92
CA LEU A 12 -3.38 11.60 -2.09
C LEU A 12 -3.17 12.48 -3.32
N PRO A 13 -2.41 11.97 -4.31
CA PRO A 13 -2.30 12.71 -5.57
C PRO A 13 -3.65 12.80 -6.26
N ASN A 14 -4.00 13.98 -6.76
CA ASN A 14 -5.26 14.13 -7.49
C ASN A 14 -5.31 13.21 -8.70
N ARG A 15 -4.16 12.96 -9.32
CA ARG A 15 -4.08 12.15 -10.52
C ARG A 15 -4.44 10.69 -10.30
N ILE A 16 -4.55 10.24 -9.03
CA ILE A 16 -4.92 8.86 -8.76
C ILE A 16 -6.29 8.52 -9.35
N PHE A 17 -7.17 9.51 -9.47
CA PHE A 17 -8.50 9.30 -10.04
C PHE A 17 -8.46 9.21 -11.56
N ASP A 18 -7.36 9.62 -12.18
CA ASP A 18 -7.18 9.51 -13.62
C ASP A 18 -6.52 8.20 -14.03
N GLU A 19 -6.04 7.44 -13.06
CA GLU A 19 -5.40 6.16 -13.32
C GLU A 19 -6.44 5.05 -13.37
N ARG A 20 -6.13 3.98 -14.08
CA ARG A 20 -7.09 2.88 -14.24
C ARG A 20 -6.88 1.85 -13.15
N LEU A 21 -7.19 2.23 -11.94
CA LEU A 21 -7.07 1.35 -10.79
C LEU A 21 -8.41 0.71 -10.47
N SER A 22 -8.41 -0.59 -10.17
CA SER A 22 -9.60 -1.24 -9.64
C SER A 22 -9.86 -0.73 -8.23
N PRO A 23 -11.07 -0.95 -7.68
CA PRO A 23 -11.34 -0.52 -6.31
C PRO A 23 -10.33 -1.07 -5.31
N ASN A 24 -9.94 -2.35 -5.44
CA ASN A 24 -8.97 -2.93 -4.52
C ASN A 24 -7.60 -2.30 -4.68
N GLU A 25 -7.20 -2.05 -5.93
CA GLU A 25 -5.93 -1.37 -6.19
C GLU A 25 -5.91 0.03 -5.60
N PHE A 26 -7.02 0.75 -5.76
CA PHE A 26 -7.13 2.10 -5.23
C PHE A 26 -6.99 2.09 -3.71
N ILE A 27 -7.69 1.18 -3.04
CA ILE A 27 -7.66 1.11 -1.58
C ILE A 27 -6.27 0.74 -1.08
N VAL A 28 -5.64 -0.28 -1.67
CA VAL A 28 -4.33 -0.73 -1.22
C VAL A 28 -3.28 0.35 -1.50
N TYR A 29 -3.31 0.95 -2.69
CA TYR A 29 -2.38 2.03 -3.01
C TYR A 29 -2.53 3.19 -2.03
N SER A 30 -3.76 3.58 -1.74
CA SER A 30 -4.04 4.67 -0.81
C SER A 30 -3.53 4.35 0.59
N PHE A 31 -3.71 3.10 1.04
CA PHE A 31 -3.19 2.68 2.33
C PHE A 31 -1.66 2.79 2.36
N LEU A 32 -0.99 2.36 1.30
CA LEU A 32 0.47 2.42 1.25
C LEU A 32 0.97 3.85 1.21
N VAL A 33 0.27 4.74 0.53
CA VAL A 33 0.61 6.17 0.55
C VAL A 33 0.53 6.72 1.97
N ARG A 34 -0.53 6.33 2.69
CA ARG A 34 -0.71 6.77 4.07
C ARG A 34 0.37 6.18 4.99
N ALA A 35 0.76 4.93 4.74
CA ALA A 35 1.64 4.19 5.64
C ALA A 35 3.13 4.39 5.35
N LYS A 36 3.46 5.00 4.22
CA LYS A 36 4.88 5.13 3.83
C LYS A 36 5.61 6.09 4.76
N ASP A 37 6.91 5.83 4.91
CA ASP A 37 7.77 6.72 5.67
C ASP A 37 8.31 7.82 4.74
N SER A 38 9.27 8.61 5.24
CA SER A 38 9.83 9.72 4.46
C SER A 38 10.60 9.26 3.22
N ALA A 39 11.01 7.99 3.19
CA ALA A 39 11.69 7.42 2.04
C ALA A 39 10.71 6.79 1.04
N GLY A 40 9.40 6.87 1.30
CA GLY A 40 8.39 6.30 0.43
C GLY A 40 8.18 4.81 0.63
N GLN A 41 8.63 4.26 1.74
CA GLN A 41 8.62 2.81 1.98
C GLN A 41 7.66 2.44 3.10
N SER A 42 7.05 1.27 2.97
CA SER A 42 6.17 0.70 3.99
C SER A 42 6.62 -0.72 4.30
N PHE A 43 6.55 -1.07 5.57
CA PHE A 43 7.04 -2.38 6.05
C PHE A 43 5.91 -3.24 6.62
N TRP A 44 4.66 -2.91 6.33
CA TRP A 44 3.52 -3.63 6.87
C TRP A 44 3.43 -5.02 6.23
N SER A 45 3.02 -6.01 7.02
CA SER A 45 2.83 -7.36 6.49
C SER A 45 1.54 -7.44 5.67
N VAL A 46 1.46 -8.43 4.79
CA VAL A 46 0.25 -8.64 3.99
C VAL A 46 -0.99 -8.81 4.85
N PRO A 47 -0.98 -9.64 5.92
CA PRO A 47 -2.17 -9.76 6.76
C PRO A 47 -2.62 -8.43 7.37
N MET A 48 -1.68 -7.58 7.74
CA MET A 48 -2.01 -6.28 8.33
C MET A 48 -2.60 -5.34 7.29
N ILE A 49 -2.01 -5.32 6.09
CA ILE A 49 -2.53 -4.50 5.00
C ILE A 49 -3.93 -4.97 4.64
N ALA A 50 -4.12 -6.28 4.51
CA ALA A 50 -5.41 -6.85 4.16
C ALA A 50 -6.48 -6.48 5.18
N LYS A 51 -6.14 -6.59 6.45
CA LYS A 51 -7.08 -6.25 7.52
C LYS A 51 -7.46 -4.78 7.46
N SER A 52 -6.48 -3.91 7.26
CA SER A 52 -6.72 -2.46 7.18
C SER A 52 -7.54 -2.09 5.95
N CYS A 53 -7.42 -2.85 4.88
CA CYS A 53 -8.14 -2.59 3.63
C CYS A 53 -9.41 -3.42 3.49
N SER A 54 -9.80 -4.16 4.53
CA SER A 54 -11.03 -4.95 4.58
C SER A 54 -11.10 -5.99 3.47
N MET A 55 -10.01 -6.72 3.27
CA MET A 55 -9.96 -7.79 2.27
C MET A 55 -9.19 -8.97 2.83
N CYS A 56 -9.32 -10.13 2.18
CA CYS A 56 -8.57 -11.30 2.62
C CYS A 56 -7.13 -11.22 2.12
N ALA A 57 -6.25 -12.00 2.74
CA ALA A 57 -4.82 -11.94 2.44
C ALA A 57 -4.52 -12.31 0.99
N SER A 58 -5.22 -13.29 0.42
CA SER A 58 -4.94 -13.68 -0.97
C SER A 58 -5.34 -12.58 -1.94
N THR A 59 -6.48 -11.92 -1.70
CA THR A 59 -6.88 -10.77 -2.51
C THR A 59 -5.86 -9.65 -2.39
N CYS A 60 -5.38 -9.40 -1.18
CA CYS A 60 -4.38 -8.37 -0.94
C CYS A 60 -3.08 -8.68 -1.70
N ARG A 61 -2.61 -9.92 -1.66
CA ARG A 61 -1.40 -10.32 -2.39
C ARG A 61 -1.56 -10.10 -3.89
N ASN A 62 -2.71 -10.51 -4.42
CA ASN A 62 -2.96 -10.32 -5.85
C ASN A 62 -3.03 -8.85 -6.23
N THR A 63 -3.63 -8.05 -5.37
CA THR A 63 -3.73 -6.61 -5.61
C THR A 63 -2.36 -5.95 -5.57
N LEU A 64 -1.53 -6.31 -4.59
CA LEU A 64 -0.17 -5.78 -4.49
C LEU A 64 0.65 -6.15 -5.73
N LYS A 65 0.53 -7.40 -6.18
CA LYS A 65 1.24 -7.84 -7.37
C LYS A 65 0.78 -7.08 -8.61
N SER A 66 -0.52 -6.85 -8.72
CA SER A 66 -1.08 -6.07 -9.82
C SER A 66 -0.54 -4.64 -9.81
N LEU A 67 -0.46 -4.02 -8.64
CA LEU A 67 0.10 -2.67 -8.52
C LEU A 67 1.57 -2.65 -8.92
N GLU A 68 2.32 -3.68 -8.53
CA GLU A 68 3.72 -3.78 -8.91
C GLU A 68 3.86 -3.91 -10.43
N GLU A 69 3.05 -4.77 -11.03
CA GLU A 69 3.09 -4.98 -12.48
C GLU A 69 2.73 -3.72 -13.27
N LYS A 70 1.87 -2.90 -12.71
CA LYS A 70 1.48 -1.64 -13.34
C LYS A 70 2.47 -0.52 -13.06
N GLY A 71 3.46 -0.76 -12.21
CA GLY A 71 4.50 0.22 -11.93
C GLY A 71 4.18 1.23 -10.87
N TYR A 72 3.14 1.01 -10.07
CA TYR A 72 2.78 1.94 -8.99
C TYR A 72 3.56 1.71 -7.70
N ILE A 73 4.05 0.50 -7.50
CA ILE A 73 4.86 0.17 -6.34
C ILE A 73 5.96 -0.80 -6.74
N ASP A 74 6.99 -0.88 -5.89
CA ASP A 74 7.98 -1.95 -5.96
C ASP A 74 7.84 -2.80 -4.71
N ILE A 75 7.98 -4.10 -4.87
CA ILE A 75 7.94 -5.05 -3.75
C ILE A 75 9.33 -5.65 -3.62
N THR A 76 9.96 -5.40 -2.48
CA THR A 76 11.28 -5.93 -2.17
C THR A 76 11.16 -6.95 -1.06
N GLN A 77 11.56 -8.19 -1.32
CA GLN A 77 11.53 -9.23 -0.31
C GLN A 77 12.74 -9.11 0.59
N ARG A 78 12.53 -9.40 1.88
CA ARG A 78 13.60 -9.37 2.86
C ARG A 78 13.73 -10.75 3.50
N PHE A 79 14.99 -11.16 3.72
CA PHE A 79 15.27 -12.42 4.39
C PHE A 79 16.28 -12.17 5.51
N PHE A 80 16.11 -12.89 6.60
CA PHE A 80 17.05 -12.84 7.71
C PHE A 80 17.19 -14.26 8.24
N GLU A 81 18.42 -14.77 8.25
CA GLU A 81 18.71 -16.14 8.70
C GLU A 81 17.82 -17.18 8.00
N ASN A 82 17.68 -17.02 6.68
CA ASN A 82 16.88 -17.89 5.83
C ASN A 82 15.38 -17.85 6.11
N ALA A 83 14.92 -16.89 6.90
CA ALA A 83 13.50 -16.67 7.14
C ALA A 83 13.06 -15.39 6.45
N GLN A 84 11.95 -15.45 5.73
CA GLN A 84 11.44 -14.27 5.06
C GLN A 84 10.84 -13.30 6.07
N GLN A 85 11.27 -12.06 5.99
CA GLN A 85 10.70 -10.95 6.77
C GLN A 85 9.56 -10.32 5.98
N SER A 86 8.86 -9.36 6.59
CA SER A 86 7.85 -8.59 5.87
C SER A 86 8.49 -7.89 4.68
N ASN A 87 7.76 -7.86 3.56
CA ASN A 87 8.25 -7.17 2.37
C ASN A 87 8.34 -5.68 2.59
N ILE A 88 9.18 -5.03 1.81
CA ILE A 88 9.23 -3.58 1.73
C ILE A 88 8.45 -3.16 0.50
N TYR A 89 7.48 -2.29 0.70
CA TYR A 89 6.67 -1.76 -0.41
C TYR A 89 7.08 -0.31 -0.63
N THR A 90 7.65 -0.04 -1.79
CA THR A 90 8.08 1.32 -2.16
C THR A 90 7.02 1.92 -3.08
N VAL A 91 6.45 3.04 -2.66
CA VAL A 91 5.38 3.71 -3.40
C VAL A 91 5.98 4.64 -4.44
N HIS A 92 5.50 4.51 -5.67
CA HIS A 92 5.89 5.44 -6.72
C HIS A 92 4.86 6.54 -6.85
N GLN A 93 5.34 7.76 -7.08
CA GLN A 93 4.49 8.92 -7.22
C GLN A 93 3.69 8.82 -8.51
N ILE A 94 2.41 9.10 -8.43
CA ILE A 94 1.56 9.19 -9.62
C ILE A 94 1.60 10.59 -10.19
#